data_ec2159dc26b270e3e05f10d31d510946
#
_entry.id   ec2159dc26b270e3e05f10d31d510946
#
_cell.length_a   1.000
_cell.length_b   1.000
_cell.length_c   1.000
_cell.angle_alpha   90.00
_cell.angle_beta   90.00
_cell.angle_gamma   90.00
#
_symmetry.space_group_name_H-M   'P 1'
#
loop_
_entity.id
_entity.type
_entity.pdbx_description
1 polymer ?
#
loop_
_entity_poly.entity_id
_entity_poly.type
_entity_poly.pdbx_seq_one_letter_code
_entity_poly.pdbx_strand_id
1 'polypeptide(L)'
;MDYVVKRQSAKNFTKDIAKGKYSMKHKFQRQENQWGNRQKSLLIDSMLRPYPIDPIRCEVGSDDVRRIFDGVQRATTVRDFFKKDGFRLAKNLKPVTVDGEVYEIAGKKYAQLDEAVQDKLNDYEMTIYVFTDCTGEDIREMFTRQNNGKPLNNTQKRTAIESEKVSDVIFNFADHESLRKSLLMHNIRKMFSVI
;
A
#
# COMPACT_ATOMS: atom_id res chain seq x y z
N MET A 1 17.41 2.10 15.38
CA MET A 1 16.27 1.47 14.68
C MET A 1 16.00 0.10 15.25
N ASP A 2 14.77 -0.17 15.67
CA ASP A 2 14.27 -1.48 16.08
C ASP A 2 12.94 -1.76 15.37
N TYR A 3 12.43 -2.98 15.38
CA TYR A 3 11.13 -3.28 14.81
C TYR A 3 10.43 -4.45 15.49
N VAL A 4 9.12 -4.42 15.46
CA VAL A 4 8.28 -5.53 15.86
C VAL A 4 7.44 -6.04 14.68
N VAL A 5 7.21 -7.34 14.65
CA VAL A 5 6.32 -7.96 13.67
C VAL A 5 4.92 -8.01 14.25
N LYS A 6 4.02 -7.21 13.68
CA LYS A 6 2.60 -7.24 14.00
C LYS A 6 1.87 -8.06 12.95
N ARG A 7 1.04 -9.00 13.40
CA ARG A 7 0.11 -9.74 12.58
C ARG A 7 -1.31 -9.36 12.96
N GLN A 8 -2.14 -9.06 11.99
CA GLN A 8 -3.55 -8.76 12.24
C GLN A 8 -4.39 -9.08 11.02
N SER A 9 -5.66 -9.45 11.24
CA SER A 9 -6.58 -9.74 10.15
C SER A 9 -6.83 -8.53 9.27
N ALA A 10 -7.09 -8.75 7.98
CA ALA A 10 -7.37 -7.67 7.02
C ALA A 10 -8.58 -6.83 7.46
N LYS A 11 -9.60 -7.46 8.05
CA LYS A 11 -10.74 -6.76 8.68
C LYS A 11 -10.31 -5.77 9.77
N ASN A 12 -9.42 -6.19 10.68
CA ASN A 12 -8.93 -5.32 11.74
C ASN A 12 -7.98 -4.25 11.22
N PHE A 13 -7.16 -4.59 10.22
CA PHE A 13 -6.28 -3.62 9.56
C PHE A 13 -7.09 -2.48 8.92
N THR A 14 -8.15 -2.80 8.17
CA THR A 14 -9.02 -1.77 7.55
C THR A 14 -9.75 -0.91 8.59
N LYS A 15 -10.19 -1.51 9.71
CA LYS A 15 -10.76 -0.77 10.84
C LYS A 15 -9.75 0.18 11.48
N ASP A 16 -8.51 -0.26 11.67
CA ASP A 16 -7.45 0.55 12.25
C ASP A 16 -7.06 1.71 11.32
N ILE A 17 -7.08 1.50 9.99
CA ILE A 17 -6.93 2.60 9.01
C ILE A 17 -8.06 3.62 9.17
N ALA A 18 -9.31 3.16 9.25
CA ALA A 18 -10.47 4.05 9.39
C ALA A 18 -10.43 4.86 10.69
N LYS A 19 -9.81 4.33 11.75
CA LYS A 19 -9.60 5.00 13.04
C LYS A 19 -8.37 5.94 13.03
N GLY A 20 -7.66 6.09 11.92
CA GLY A 20 -6.47 6.93 11.82
C GLY A 20 -5.20 6.37 12.46
N LYS A 21 -5.18 5.10 12.87
CA LYS A 21 -3.97 4.45 13.43
C LYS A 21 -2.88 4.19 12.38
N TYR A 22 -3.24 4.21 11.10
CA TYR A 22 -2.31 4.11 9.98
C TYR A 22 -2.45 5.31 9.07
N SER A 23 -1.31 5.91 8.70
CA SER A 23 -1.22 6.98 7.70
C SER A 23 -0.59 6.43 6.43
N MET A 24 -1.21 6.74 5.29
CA MET A 24 -0.66 6.46 3.96
C MET A 24 0.28 7.56 3.50
N LYS A 25 0.39 8.66 4.26
CA LYS A 25 1.26 9.79 3.95
C LYS A 25 2.62 9.57 4.60
N HIS A 26 3.62 9.39 3.77
CA HIS A 26 5.02 9.30 4.20
C HIS A 26 5.93 9.91 3.15
N LYS A 27 6.97 10.64 3.55
CA LYS A 27 7.88 11.39 2.66
C LYS A 27 8.64 10.51 1.65
N PHE A 28 8.80 9.23 1.93
CA PHE A 28 9.49 8.29 1.05
C PHE A 28 8.52 7.42 0.23
N GLN A 29 7.22 7.72 0.25
CA GLN A 29 6.22 6.88 -0.39
C GLN A 29 5.77 7.41 -1.75
N ARG A 30 5.40 6.46 -2.61
CA ARG A 30 4.63 6.75 -3.82
C ARG A 30 3.22 7.20 -3.42
N GLN A 31 2.60 8.03 -4.25
CA GLN A 31 1.20 8.43 -4.05
C GLN A 31 0.28 7.20 -3.99
N GLU A 32 -0.82 7.33 -3.25
CA GLU A 32 -1.87 6.33 -3.20
C GLU A 32 -2.46 6.07 -4.60
N ASN A 33 -3.04 4.89 -4.79
CA ASN A 33 -3.83 4.55 -5.98
C ASN A 33 -3.07 4.58 -7.32
N GLN A 34 -1.77 4.27 -7.33
CA GLN A 34 -1.00 4.11 -8.56
C GLN A 34 -1.32 2.79 -9.29
N TRP A 35 -1.85 1.80 -8.59
CA TRP A 35 -2.19 0.52 -9.17
C TRP A 35 -3.50 0.59 -9.98
N GLY A 36 -3.46 0.06 -11.19
CA GLY A 36 -4.65 -0.17 -12.01
C GLY A 36 -5.52 -1.30 -11.44
N ASN A 37 -6.76 -1.40 -11.94
CA ASN A 37 -7.73 -2.39 -11.44
C ASN A 37 -7.22 -3.83 -11.48
N ARG A 38 -6.46 -4.21 -12.52
CA ARG A 38 -5.88 -5.55 -12.64
C ARG A 38 -4.91 -5.86 -11.49
N GLN A 39 -3.99 -4.94 -11.16
CA GLN A 39 -3.02 -5.13 -10.08
C GLN A 39 -3.71 -5.22 -8.72
N LYS A 40 -4.68 -4.35 -8.46
CA LYS A 40 -5.53 -4.39 -7.26
C LYS A 40 -6.26 -5.73 -7.14
N SER A 41 -6.84 -6.19 -8.24
CA SER A 41 -7.58 -7.47 -8.27
C SER A 41 -6.67 -8.66 -8.02
N LEU A 42 -5.45 -8.66 -8.56
CA LEU A 42 -4.48 -9.74 -8.33
C LEU A 42 -4.03 -9.80 -6.87
N LEU A 43 -3.92 -8.67 -6.17
CA LEU A 43 -3.64 -8.67 -4.74
C LEU A 43 -4.76 -9.37 -3.96
N ILE A 44 -6.02 -9.01 -4.22
CA ILE A 44 -7.18 -9.64 -3.55
C ILE A 44 -7.28 -11.12 -3.91
N ASP A 45 -7.02 -11.49 -5.16
CA ASP A 45 -6.97 -12.88 -5.60
C ASP A 45 -5.87 -13.67 -4.86
N SER A 46 -4.69 -13.05 -4.64
CA SER A 46 -3.60 -13.65 -3.87
C SER A 46 -3.97 -13.88 -2.40
N MET A 47 -4.77 -13.00 -1.79
CA MET A 47 -5.27 -13.19 -0.42
C MET A 47 -6.21 -14.39 -0.30
N LEU A 48 -6.89 -14.79 -1.38
CA LEU A 48 -7.78 -15.94 -1.42
C LEU A 48 -7.05 -17.26 -1.78
N ARG A 49 -5.84 -17.14 -2.31
CA ARG A 49 -5.00 -18.27 -2.71
C ARG A 49 -3.78 -18.42 -1.78
N PRO A 50 -3.06 -19.54 -1.81
CA PRO A 50 -1.84 -19.71 -1.01
C PRO A 50 -0.64 -18.95 -1.59
N TYR A 51 -0.85 -17.71 -2.05
CA TYR A 51 0.23 -16.86 -2.56
C TYR A 51 0.67 -15.89 -1.48
N PRO A 52 1.97 -15.86 -1.14
CA PRO A 52 2.48 -14.92 -0.15
C PRO A 52 2.38 -13.48 -0.65
N ILE A 53 2.02 -12.58 0.24
CA ILE A 53 1.99 -11.14 0.00
C ILE A 53 3.11 -10.50 0.81
N ASP A 54 3.87 -9.61 0.18
CA ASP A 54 4.93 -8.88 0.87
C ASP A 54 4.38 -8.10 2.07
N PRO A 55 5.10 -8.07 3.20
CA PRO A 55 4.70 -7.33 4.38
C PRO A 55 4.56 -5.83 4.13
N ILE A 56 3.68 -5.17 4.88
CA ILE A 56 3.62 -3.71 4.97
C ILE A 56 4.69 -3.26 5.96
N ARG A 57 5.38 -2.14 5.66
CA ARG A 57 6.37 -1.54 6.56
C ARG A 57 5.94 -0.13 6.93
N CYS A 58 5.96 0.17 8.23
CA CYS A 58 5.61 1.47 8.75
C CYS A 58 6.53 1.87 9.89
N GLU A 59 6.78 3.17 10.04
CA GLU A 59 7.35 3.75 11.25
C GLU A 59 6.23 4.20 12.18
N VAL A 60 6.45 4.16 13.48
CA VAL A 60 5.57 4.75 14.48
C VAL A 60 6.18 6.04 15.00
N GLY A 61 5.41 7.13 14.93
CA GLY A 61 5.80 8.42 15.51
C GLY A 61 5.43 8.54 16.98
N SER A 62 5.79 9.66 17.59
CA SER A 62 5.44 10.00 18.98
C SER A 62 3.93 10.15 19.20
N ASP A 63 3.15 10.29 18.14
CA ASP A 63 1.68 10.37 18.12
C ASP A 63 1.01 8.99 18.02
N ASP A 64 1.76 7.90 18.14
CA ASP A 64 1.32 6.49 17.97
C ASP A 64 0.67 6.18 16.60
N VAL A 65 0.82 7.07 15.62
CA VAL A 65 0.36 6.85 14.25
C VAL A 65 1.43 6.10 13.45
N ARG A 66 1.05 4.99 12.84
CA ARG A 66 1.91 4.17 11.99
C ARG A 66 1.92 4.71 10.57
N ARG A 67 3.00 5.36 10.18
CA ARG A 67 3.18 5.92 8.83
C ARG A 67 3.78 4.87 7.93
N ILE A 68 3.01 4.41 6.95
CA ILE A 68 3.45 3.36 6.02
C ILE A 68 4.47 3.97 5.07
N PHE A 69 5.68 3.42 5.01
CA PHE A 69 6.73 3.80 4.08
C PHE A 69 6.98 2.75 2.97
N ASP A 70 6.48 1.51 3.14
CA ASP A 70 6.42 0.51 2.07
C ASP A 70 5.11 -0.27 2.14
N GLY A 71 4.56 -0.57 0.95
CA GLY A 71 3.31 -1.30 0.84
C GLY A 71 2.06 -0.42 0.81
N VAL A 72 2.16 0.91 0.56
CA VAL A 72 1.01 1.81 0.44
C VAL A 72 -0.01 1.28 -0.58
N GLN A 73 0.43 0.80 -1.76
CA GLN A 73 -0.50 0.28 -2.76
C GLN A 73 -1.25 -0.97 -2.27
N ARG A 74 -0.59 -1.84 -1.50
CA ARG A 74 -1.22 -3.01 -0.87
C ARG A 74 -2.24 -2.57 0.18
N ALA A 75 -1.83 -1.67 1.07
CA ALA A 75 -2.68 -1.14 2.14
C ALA A 75 -3.93 -0.44 1.60
N THR A 76 -3.76 0.45 0.61
CA THR A 76 -4.88 1.17 -0.02
C THR A 76 -5.80 0.25 -0.80
N THR A 77 -5.25 -0.77 -1.47
CA THR A 77 -6.05 -1.77 -2.18
C THR A 77 -6.95 -2.55 -1.23
N VAL A 78 -6.40 -3.07 -0.12
CA VAL A 78 -7.20 -3.77 0.89
C VAL A 78 -8.24 -2.84 1.49
N ARG A 79 -7.84 -1.64 1.94
CA ARG A 79 -8.77 -0.62 2.46
C ARG A 79 -9.93 -0.34 1.50
N ASP A 80 -9.62 -0.11 0.23
CA ASP A 80 -10.61 0.34 -0.74
C ASP A 80 -11.50 -0.79 -1.24
N PHE A 81 -11.02 -2.04 -1.23
CA PHE A 81 -11.85 -3.19 -1.57
C PHE A 81 -12.90 -3.49 -0.50
N PHE A 82 -12.55 -3.37 0.77
CA PHE A 82 -13.45 -3.63 1.90
C PHE A 82 -14.51 -2.54 2.12
N LYS A 83 -14.43 -1.40 1.42
CA LYS A 83 -15.49 -0.37 1.47
C LYS A 83 -16.76 -0.85 0.79
N LYS A 84 -17.93 -0.39 1.27
CA LYS A 84 -19.24 -0.66 0.66
C LYS A 84 -19.26 -0.34 -0.84
N ASP A 85 -18.67 0.80 -1.21
CA ASP A 85 -18.55 1.27 -2.60
C ASP A 85 -17.17 0.99 -3.21
N GLY A 86 -16.48 -0.05 -2.73
CA GLY A 86 -15.19 -0.48 -3.21
C GLY A 86 -15.18 -0.84 -4.70
N PHE A 87 -13.97 -1.00 -5.23
CA PHE A 87 -13.82 -1.35 -6.65
C PHE A 87 -14.32 -2.77 -6.95
N ARG A 88 -14.57 -3.04 -8.23
CA ARG A 88 -14.89 -4.39 -8.71
C ARG A 88 -13.62 -5.14 -9.08
N LEU A 89 -13.57 -6.41 -8.75
CA LEU A 89 -12.51 -7.31 -9.23
C LEU A 89 -12.51 -7.38 -10.76
N ALA A 90 -11.37 -7.64 -11.35
CA ALA A 90 -11.23 -7.80 -12.79
C ALA A 90 -12.09 -8.98 -13.29
N LYS A 91 -12.68 -8.81 -14.49
CA LYS A 91 -13.60 -9.81 -15.06
C LYS A 91 -12.93 -11.12 -15.51
N ASN A 92 -11.61 -11.13 -15.61
CA ASN A 92 -10.82 -12.28 -16.08
C ASN A 92 -10.13 -13.04 -14.94
N LEU A 93 -10.57 -12.88 -13.70
CA LEU A 93 -10.10 -13.71 -12.60
C LEU A 93 -10.72 -15.11 -12.69
N LYS A 94 -9.94 -16.11 -12.29
CA LYS A 94 -10.43 -17.50 -12.18
C LYS A 94 -11.19 -17.67 -10.87
N PRO A 95 -12.14 -18.62 -10.81
CA PRO A 95 -12.79 -18.99 -9.58
C PRO A 95 -11.78 -19.39 -8.49
N VAL A 96 -12.18 -19.24 -7.23
CA VAL A 96 -11.38 -19.62 -6.07
C VAL A 96 -12.04 -20.78 -5.33
N THR A 97 -11.22 -21.61 -4.69
CA THR A 97 -11.72 -22.68 -3.82
C THR A 97 -11.58 -22.23 -2.37
N VAL A 98 -12.68 -22.29 -1.64
CA VAL A 98 -12.73 -22.03 -0.20
C VAL A 98 -13.46 -23.22 0.44
N ASP A 99 -12.84 -23.86 1.41
CA ASP A 99 -13.38 -25.01 2.15
C ASP A 99 -13.92 -26.14 1.26
N GLY A 100 -13.25 -26.35 0.12
CA GLY A 100 -13.59 -27.40 -0.85
C GLY A 100 -14.62 -26.99 -1.91
N GLU A 101 -15.27 -25.85 -1.77
CA GLU A 101 -16.24 -25.33 -2.73
C GLU A 101 -15.65 -24.28 -3.64
N VAL A 102 -16.19 -24.17 -4.87
CA VAL A 102 -15.70 -23.28 -5.92
C VAL A 102 -16.61 -22.06 -6.02
N TYR A 103 -16.01 -20.86 -5.96
CA TYR A 103 -16.71 -19.58 -5.97
C TYR A 103 -16.23 -18.68 -7.09
N GLU A 104 -17.19 -18.08 -7.83
CA GLU A 104 -16.92 -17.04 -8.81
C GLU A 104 -16.69 -15.70 -8.12
N ILE A 105 -15.54 -15.07 -8.42
CA ILE A 105 -15.16 -13.78 -7.85
C ILE A 105 -15.03 -12.67 -8.90
N ALA A 106 -14.95 -13.04 -10.18
CA ALA A 106 -14.73 -12.13 -11.29
C ALA A 106 -15.81 -11.04 -11.37
N GLY A 107 -15.42 -9.78 -11.48
CA GLY A 107 -16.32 -8.63 -11.61
C GLY A 107 -17.14 -8.28 -10.36
N LYS A 108 -17.00 -9.04 -9.27
CA LYS A 108 -17.71 -8.79 -8.01
C LYS A 108 -17.02 -7.69 -7.17
N LYS A 109 -17.80 -6.92 -6.43
CA LYS A 109 -17.36 -6.10 -5.28
C LYS A 109 -17.29 -6.98 -4.04
N TYR A 110 -16.62 -6.52 -2.99
CA TYR A 110 -16.55 -7.23 -1.71
C TYR A 110 -17.94 -7.66 -1.19
N ALA A 111 -18.90 -6.73 -1.15
CA ALA A 111 -20.26 -7.01 -0.68
C ALA A 111 -21.07 -7.96 -1.59
N GLN A 112 -20.57 -8.32 -2.77
CA GLN A 112 -21.20 -9.25 -3.71
C GLN A 112 -20.55 -10.64 -3.70
N LEU A 113 -19.47 -10.80 -2.95
CA LEU A 113 -18.83 -12.10 -2.75
C LEU A 113 -19.69 -12.96 -1.81
N ASP A 114 -19.59 -14.25 -1.99
CA ASP A 114 -20.18 -15.23 -1.08
C ASP A 114 -19.58 -15.11 0.33
N GLU A 115 -20.35 -15.40 1.35
CA GLU A 115 -19.97 -15.21 2.76
C GLU A 115 -18.66 -15.93 3.10
N ALA A 116 -18.48 -17.17 2.66
CA ALA A 116 -17.25 -17.93 2.87
C ALA A 116 -16.01 -17.25 2.28
N VAL A 117 -16.17 -16.59 1.11
CA VAL A 117 -15.08 -15.82 0.47
C VAL A 117 -14.80 -14.53 1.23
N GLN A 118 -15.86 -13.85 1.72
CA GLN A 118 -15.71 -12.66 2.56
C GLN A 118 -14.99 -12.99 3.86
N ASP A 119 -15.35 -14.09 4.51
CA ASP A 119 -14.75 -14.51 5.78
C ASP A 119 -13.28 -14.88 5.60
N LYS A 120 -12.93 -15.59 4.54
CA LYS A 120 -11.54 -15.86 4.20
C LYS A 120 -10.72 -14.60 3.99
N LEU A 121 -11.29 -13.57 3.34
CA LEU A 121 -10.65 -12.26 3.19
C LEU A 121 -10.56 -11.50 4.52
N ASN A 122 -11.62 -11.53 5.33
CA ASN A 122 -11.66 -10.89 6.63
C ASN A 122 -10.56 -11.40 7.55
N ASP A 123 -10.35 -12.70 7.55
CA ASP A 123 -9.43 -13.41 8.43
C ASP A 123 -8.00 -13.48 7.87
N TYR A 124 -7.81 -13.06 6.60
CA TYR A 124 -6.47 -13.04 6.01
C TYR A 124 -5.49 -12.27 6.90
N GLU A 125 -4.40 -12.93 7.31
CA GLU A 125 -3.39 -12.36 8.21
C GLU A 125 -2.42 -11.43 7.46
N MET A 126 -2.55 -10.13 7.71
CA MET A 126 -1.63 -9.11 7.21
C MET A 126 -0.39 -9.07 8.09
N THR A 127 0.79 -9.22 7.48
CA THR A 127 2.08 -9.04 8.18
C THR A 127 2.53 -7.60 8.05
N ILE A 128 2.85 -6.96 9.19
CA ILE A 128 3.21 -5.56 9.28
C ILE A 128 4.47 -5.44 10.12
N TYR A 129 5.54 -4.88 9.55
CA TYR A 129 6.73 -4.49 10.31
C TYR A 129 6.55 -3.06 10.80
N VAL A 130 6.55 -2.90 12.12
CA VAL A 130 6.43 -1.60 12.79
C VAL A 130 7.80 -1.22 13.33
N PHE A 131 8.39 -0.19 12.76
CA PHE A 131 9.71 0.31 13.12
C PHE A 131 9.59 1.43 14.14
N THR A 132 10.48 1.42 15.14
CA THR A 132 10.66 2.45 16.16
C THR A 132 12.07 3.04 16.04
N ASP A 133 12.24 4.28 16.47
CA ASP A 133 13.53 4.98 16.46
C ASP A 133 14.24 4.92 15.09
N CYS A 134 13.44 5.09 14.03
CA CYS A 134 13.86 4.96 12.64
C CYS A 134 14.14 6.34 12.06
N THR A 135 15.35 6.56 11.57
CA THR A 135 15.72 7.78 10.87
C THR A 135 15.36 7.69 9.37
N GLY A 136 15.29 8.84 8.71
CA GLY A 136 15.13 8.85 7.25
C GLY A 136 16.28 8.13 6.52
N GLU A 137 17.47 8.14 7.08
CA GLU A 137 18.63 7.42 6.53
C GLU A 137 18.48 5.90 6.66
N ASP A 138 18.01 5.42 7.80
CA ASP A 138 17.69 3.99 8.00
C ASP A 138 16.70 3.48 6.95
N ILE A 139 15.65 4.26 6.68
CA ILE A 139 14.63 3.90 5.67
C ILE A 139 15.27 3.84 4.27
N ARG A 140 16.10 4.83 3.90
CA ARG A 140 16.79 4.85 2.59
C ARG A 140 17.72 3.65 2.42
N GLU A 141 18.50 3.35 3.46
CA GLU A 141 19.42 2.21 3.45
C GLU A 141 18.64 0.89 3.30
N MET A 142 17.54 0.74 4.01
CA MET A 142 16.66 -0.43 3.89
C MET A 142 16.11 -0.58 2.46
N PHE A 143 15.62 0.52 1.84
CA PHE A 143 15.19 0.50 0.45
C PHE A 143 16.33 0.12 -0.51
N THR A 144 17.52 0.67 -0.29
CA THR A 144 18.69 0.37 -1.10
C THR A 144 19.04 -1.12 -1.05
N ARG A 145 19.06 -1.70 0.13
CA ARG A 145 19.35 -3.14 0.32
C ARG A 145 18.29 -4.04 -0.29
N GLN A 146 17.02 -3.71 -0.16
CA GLN A 146 15.92 -4.50 -0.74
C GLN A 146 15.88 -4.42 -2.27
N ASN A 147 16.28 -3.31 -2.84
CA ASN A 147 16.28 -3.11 -4.29
C ASN A 147 17.60 -3.48 -4.98
N ASN A 148 18.63 -3.88 -4.24
CA ASN A 148 19.91 -4.30 -4.82
C ASN A 148 19.80 -5.53 -5.77
N GLY A 149 18.66 -6.20 -5.79
CA GLY A 149 18.33 -7.24 -6.79
C GLY A 149 17.70 -6.71 -8.08
N LYS A 150 17.29 -5.43 -8.12
CA LYS A 150 16.81 -4.74 -9.32
C LYS A 150 17.43 -3.34 -9.35
N PRO A 151 18.13 -2.95 -10.41
CA PRO A 151 18.71 -1.61 -10.47
C PRO A 151 17.60 -0.57 -10.32
N LEU A 152 17.75 0.30 -9.31
CA LEU A 152 16.89 1.48 -9.16
C LEU A 152 16.96 2.27 -10.46
N ASN A 153 15.83 2.73 -10.99
CA ASN A 153 15.84 3.68 -12.08
C ASN A 153 16.48 5.00 -11.59
N ASN A 154 16.91 5.85 -12.53
CA ASN A 154 17.65 7.07 -12.20
C ASN A 154 16.90 8.01 -11.26
N THR A 155 15.58 7.97 -11.27
CA THR A 155 14.73 8.78 -10.40
C THR A 155 14.68 8.20 -8.98
N GLN A 156 14.57 6.89 -8.83
CA GLN A 156 14.65 6.20 -7.53
C GLN A 156 16.02 6.42 -6.86
N LYS A 157 17.10 6.42 -7.66
CA LYS A 157 18.45 6.75 -7.16
C LYS A 157 18.54 8.20 -6.67
N ARG A 158 17.93 9.16 -7.37
CA ARG A 158 17.89 10.57 -6.95
C ARG A 158 17.15 10.75 -5.63
N THR A 159 15.97 10.16 -5.48
CA THR A 159 15.20 10.23 -4.23
C THR A 159 15.94 9.61 -3.05
N ALA A 160 16.71 8.53 -3.31
CA ALA A 160 17.56 7.93 -2.26
C ALA A 160 18.77 8.81 -1.87
N ILE A 161 19.21 9.71 -2.76
CA ILE A 161 20.39 10.57 -2.56
C ILE A 161 19.98 11.98 -2.07
N GLU A 162 18.74 12.40 -2.32
CA GLU A 162 18.26 13.73 -1.93
C GLU A 162 18.26 13.91 -0.41
N SER A 163 18.73 15.09 0.02
CA SER A 163 18.70 15.43 1.44
C SER A 163 17.27 15.49 1.96
N GLU A 164 17.07 15.17 3.23
CA GLU A 164 15.76 15.18 3.90
C GLU A 164 14.98 16.49 3.67
N LYS A 165 15.68 17.62 3.67
CA LYS A 165 15.11 18.96 3.41
C LYS A 165 14.54 19.10 1.99
N VAL A 166 15.20 18.54 0.98
CA VAL A 166 14.75 18.59 -0.41
C VAL A 166 13.55 17.68 -0.61
N SER A 167 13.57 16.50 -0.03
CA SER A 167 12.43 15.58 -0.07
C SER A 167 11.19 16.18 0.60
N ASP A 168 11.35 16.85 1.75
CA ASP A 168 10.25 17.52 2.45
C ASP A 168 9.68 18.69 1.63
N VAL A 169 10.53 19.47 0.98
CA VAL A 169 10.11 20.58 0.10
C VAL A 169 9.33 20.02 -1.10
N ILE A 170 9.83 19.01 -1.76
CA ILE A 170 9.17 18.39 -2.92
C ILE A 170 7.81 17.79 -2.52
N PHE A 171 7.75 17.09 -1.37
CA PHE A 171 6.53 16.49 -0.87
C PHE A 171 5.47 17.55 -0.52
N ASN A 172 5.86 18.59 0.21
CA ASN A 172 4.97 19.69 0.57
C ASN A 172 4.49 20.46 -0.67
N PHE A 173 5.36 20.66 -1.66
CA PHE A 173 5.02 21.31 -2.93
C PHE A 173 4.03 20.47 -3.75
N ALA A 174 4.21 19.15 -3.80
CA ALA A 174 3.31 18.25 -4.54
C ALA A 174 1.91 18.17 -3.90
N ASP A 175 1.79 18.39 -2.60
CA ASP A 175 0.52 18.31 -1.85
C ASP A 175 -0.20 19.69 -1.74
N HIS A 176 0.41 20.78 -2.19
CA HIS A 176 -0.18 22.11 -2.13
C HIS A 176 -1.38 22.23 -3.09
N GLU A 177 -2.56 22.52 -2.52
CA GLU A 177 -3.84 22.46 -3.23
C GLU A 177 -3.95 23.38 -4.45
N SER A 178 -3.30 24.54 -4.43
CA SER A 178 -3.24 25.49 -5.55
C SER A 178 -2.46 24.96 -6.76
N LEU A 179 -1.50 24.06 -6.55
CA LEU A 179 -0.68 23.47 -7.59
C LEU A 179 -1.30 22.20 -8.19
N ARG A 180 -2.26 21.59 -7.49
CA ARG A 180 -3.05 20.45 -8.03
C ARG A 180 -3.88 20.82 -9.26
N LYS A 181 -4.21 22.09 -9.42
CA LYS A 181 -5.06 22.61 -10.51
C LYS A 181 -4.28 23.08 -11.74
N SER A 182 -2.94 23.10 -11.74
CA SER A 182 -2.17 23.63 -12.85
C SER A 182 -1.64 22.52 -13.78
N LEU A 183 -1.61 22.81 -15.08
CA LEU A 183 -1.02 21.94 -16.12
C LEU A 183 0.45 21.58 -15.83
N LEU A 184 1.17 22.47 -15.12
CA LEU A 184 2.54 22.27 -14.70
C LEU A 184 2.66 21.10 -13.72
N MET A 185 1.68 20.95 -12.82
CA MET A 185 1.63 19.86 -11.85
C MET A 185 1.28 18.53 -12.49
N HIS A 186 0.54 18.51 -13.59
CA HIS A 186 0.32 17.29 -14.33
C HIS A 186 1.64 16.74 -14.91
N ASN A 187 2.50 17.61 -15.41
CA ASN A 187 3.82 17.23 -15.92
C ASN A 187 4.82 16.88 -14.80
N ILE A 188 4.80 17.63 -13.69
CA ILE A 188 5.59 17.32 -12.50
C ILE A 188 5.13 16.00 -11.88
N ARG A 189 3.83 15.75 -11.76
CA ARG A 189 3.30 14.45 -11.31
C ARG A 189 3.68 13.30 -12.22
N LYS A 190 3.67 13.52 -13.55
CA LYS A 190 4.10 12.51 -14.51
C LYS A 190 5.61 12.25 -14.42
N MET A 191 6.41 13.28 -14.15
CA MET A 191 7.83 13.15 -13.85
C MET A 191 8.11 12.39 -12.55
N PHE A 192 7.27 12.58 -11.52
CA PHE A 192 7.43 11.94 -10.20
C PHE A 192 6.59 10.66 -10.03
N SER A 193 5.62 10.36 -10.90
CA SER A 193 4.87 9.10 -10.91
C SER A 193 5.61 7.95 -11.61
N VAL A 194 6.76 8.25 -12.21
CA VAL A 194 7.71 7.25 -12.73
C VAL A 194 8.71 6.82 -11.65
N ILE A 195 8.50 7.32 -10.42
CA ILE A 195 9.27 6.93 -9.24
C ILE A 195 8.51 5.78 -8.49
#